data_415506e68a403d3102fdc795c21f7ee5
#
_entry.id   415506e68a403d3102fdc795c21f7ee5
#
_cell.length_a   1.000
_cell.length_b   1.000
_cell.length_c   1.000
_cell.angle_alpha   90.00
_cell.angle_beta   90.00
_cell.angle_gamma   90.00
#
_symmetry.space_group_name_H-M   'P 1'
#
loop_
_entity.id
_entity.type
_entity.pdbx_description
1 polymer ?
#
loop_
_entity_poly.entity_id
_entity_poly.type
_entity_poly.pdbx_seq_one_letter_code
_entity_poly.pdbx_strand_id
1 'polypeptide(L)'
;KSFLVAVKDYTIHPEKYFAKPKIPAYKKKDGRFVCTLTNMQTKIKDGYLYFAFKRMKEYNNLIRTKVTGHHLSTRIVPKGGCYIIEIVYDDEKQRKNELDRNRIASIDLGVNNFVTMVNNIGESSIVINGKGIKSYNQYWNKKVSNLRSIAKTVNGSDWTKQMQSLTNKRYFKMEYFMHCASKWIVSYCVKHNIGTLV
;
A
#
# COMPACT_ATOMS: atom_id res chain seq x y z
N LYS A 1 -19.59 12.52 4.50
CA LYS A 1 -20.97 13.03 4.33
C LYS A 1 -21.33 13.00 2.85
N SER A 2 -22.57 12.62 2.48
CA SER A 2 -23.01 12.69 1.08
C SER A 2 -23.07 14.14 0.61
N PHE A 3 -22.89 14.40 -0.69
CA PHE A 3 -23.00 15.72 -1.28
C PHE A 3 -24.32 16.42 -0.89
N LEU A 4 -25.44 15.71 -0.95
CA LEU A 4 -26.76 16.27 -0.59
C LEU A 4 -26.83 16.72 0.88
N VAL A 5 -26.21 15.98 1.80
CA VAL A 5 -26.14 16.36 3.21
C VAL A 5 -25.27 17.61 3.38
N ALA A 6 -24.13 17.69 2.68
CA ALA A 6 -23.27 18.87 2.71
C ALA A 6 -23.96 20.10 2.14
N VAL A 7 -24.75 19.97 1.08
CA VAL A 7 -25.54 21.09 0.50
C VAL A 7 -26.61 21.57 1.47
N LYS A 8 -27.36 20.66 2.09
CA LYS A 8 -28.39 21.01 3.10
C LYS A 8 -27.75 21.74 4.30
N ASP A 9 -26.65 21.22 4.82
CA ASP A 9 -25.94 21.81 5.95
C ASP A 9 -25.39 23.21 5.58
N TYR A 10 -24.86 23.38 4.37
CA TYR A 10 -24.43 24.68 3.84
C TYR A 10 -25.57 25.71 3.75
N THR A 11 -26.77 25.26 3.39
CA THR A 11 -27.94 26.18 3.30
C THR A 11 -28.32 26.73 4.66
N ILE A 12 -28.12 25.96 5.74
CA ILE A 12 -28.45 26.35 7.12
C ILE A 12 -27.26 27.08 7.78
N HIS A 13 -26.04 26.64 7.50
CA HIS A 13 -24.80 27.09 8.15
C HIS A 13 -23.70 27.43 7.13
N PRO A 14 -23.89 28.46 6.27
CA PRO A 14 -22.89 28.80 5.26
C PRO A 14 -21.54 29.21 5.87
N GLU A 15 -21.55 29.77 7.08
CA GLU A 15 -20.37 30.22 7.83
C GLU A 15 -19.40 29.08 8.22
N LYS A 16 -19.88 27.82 8.24
CA LYS A 16 -19.06 26.63 8.55
C LYS A 16 -18.26 26.12 7.35
N TYR A 17 -18.47 26.69 6.17
CA TYR A 17 -17.88 26.20 4.94
C TYR A 17 -17.03 27.27 4.28
N PHE A 18 -15.85 26.87 3.81
CA PHE A 18 -14.98 27.75 3.05
C PHE A 18 -15.58 28.15 1.68
N ALA A 19 -16.37 27.26 1.08
CA ALA A 19 -17.08 27.52 -0.18
C ALA A 19 -18.30 26.62 -0.32
N LYS A 20 -19.25 27.01 -1.21
CA LYS A 20 -20.45 26.21 -1.52
C LYS A 20 -20.05 24.81 -2.03
N PRO A 21 -20.59 23.72 -1.44
CA PRO A 21 -20.34 22.36 -1.92
C PRO A 21 -20.72 22.21 -3.39
N LYS A 22 -19.82 21.65 -4.19
CA LYS A 22 -20.04 21.36 -5.62
C LYS A 22 -20.10 19.86 -5.83
N ILE A 23 -20.85 19.43 -6.85
CA ILE A 23 -20.83 18.02 -7.29
C ILE A 23 -19.39 17.67 -7.70
N PRO A 24 -18.84 16.53 -7.22
CA PRO A 24 -17.52 16.07 -7.66
C PRO A 24 -17.49 15.94 -9.18
N ALA A 25 -16.43 16.43 -9.80
CA ALA A 25 -16.23 16.28 -11.22
C ALA A 25 -16.03 14.80 -11.61
N TYR A 26 -16.42 14.44 -12.83
CA TYR A 26 -16.12 13.13 -13.37
C TYR A 26 -14.62 12.90 -13.46
N LYS A 27 -14.19 11.68 -13.17
CA LYS A 27 -12.80 11.26 -13.37
C LYS A 27 -12.48 11.24 -14.87
N LYS A 28 -11.23 11.50 -15.22
CA LYS A 28 -10.76 11.44 -16.61
C LYS A 28 -11.00 10.03 -17.17
N LYS A 29 -11.55 9.92 -18.41
CA LYS A 29 -11.86 8.63 -19.05
C LYS A 29 -10.63 7.71 -19.14
N ASP A 30 -9.46 8.28 -19.44
CA ASP A 30 -8.20 7.55 -19.61
C ASP A 30 -7.39 7.43 -18.30
N GLY A 31 -8.00 7.81 -17.17
CA GLY A 31 -7.36 7.75 -15.86
C GLY A 31 -7.33 6.33 -15.31
N ARG A 32 -6.28 6.03 -14.55
CA ARG A 32 -6.15 4.78 -13.80
C ARG A 32 -6.64 5.01 -12.38
N PHE A 33 -7.76 4.39 -12.01
CA PHE A 33 -8.40 4.59 -10.71
C PHE A 33 -8.56 3.27 -9.97
N VAL A 34 -8.65 3.36 -8.64
CA VAL A 34 -9.01 2.20 -7.82
C VAL A 34 -10.44 1.80 -8.16
N CYS A 35 -10.62 0.53 -8.50
CA CYS A 35 -11.93 -0.10 -8.66
C CYS A 35 -12.18 -0.98 -7.45
N THR A 36 -13.22 -0.67 -6.67
CA THR A 36 -13.64 -1.46 -5.52
C THR A 36 -14.86 -2.27 -5.88
N LEU A 37 -14.77 -3.57 -5.70
CA LEU A 37 -15.82 -4.57 -5.96
C LEU A 37 -16.30 -5.14 -4.63
N THR A 38 -17.59 -5.14 -4.41
CA THR A 38 -18.20 -5.68 -3.19
C THR A 38 -18.16 -7.21 -3.16
N ASN A 39 -18.51 -7.81 -2.03
CA ASN A 39 -18.66 -9.26 -1.88
C ASN A 39 -19.80 -9.88 -2.74
N MET A 40 -20.74 -9.07 -3.24
CA MET A 40 -21.71 -9.52 -4.24
C MET A 40 -21.11 -9.59 -5.65
N GLN A 41 -20.10 -8.78 -5.93
CA GLN A 41 -19.45 -8.66 -7.24
C GLN A 41 -18.25 -9.56 -7.39
N THR A 42 -17.64 -9.97 -6.27
CA THR A 42 -16.52 -10.91 -6.22
C THR A 42 -16.71 -11.89 -5.07
N LYS A 43 -16.28 -13.14 -5.26
CA LYS A 43 -16.35 -14.18 -4.24
C LYS A 43 -15.05 -15.00 -4.24
N ILE A 44 -14.70 -15.57 -3.08
CA ILE A 44 -13.65 -16.58 -3.00
C ILE A 44 -14.32 -17.94 -2.98
N LYS A 45 -13.93 -18.81 -3.90
CA LYS A 45 -14.41 -20.19 -3.98
C LYS A 45 -13.23 -21.11 -4.34
N ASP A 46 -13.08 -22.22 -3.64
CA ASP A 46 -12.06 -23.25 -3.87
C ASP A 46 -10.62 -22.67 -3.96
N GLY A 47 -10.32 -21.61 -3.20
CA GLY A 47 -9.02 -20.94 -3.20
C GLY A 47 -8.77 -20.01 -4.40
N TYR A 48 -9.81 -19.66 -5.13
CA TYR A 48 -9.73 -18.74 -6.27
C TYR A 48 -10.69 -17.57 -6.12
N LEU A 49 -10.31 -16.43 -6.69
CA LEU A 49 -11.16 -15.24 -6.80
C LEU A 49 -12.05 -15.34 -8.03
N TYR A 50 -13.36 -15.18 -7.84
CA TYR A 50 -14.38 -15.18 -8.86
C TYR A 50 -15.00 -13.80 -9.03
N PHE A 51 -15.24 -13.41 -10.28
CA PHE A 51 -15.93 -12.20 -10.66
C PHE A 51 -17.34 -12.53 -11.18
N ALA A 52 -18.36 -11.81 -10.69
CA ALA A 52 -19.73 -11.99 -11.14
C ALA A 52 -19.99 -11.38 -12.53
N PHE A 53 -19.16 -10.42 -12.96
CA PHE A 53 -19.35 -9.74 -14.25
C PHE A 53 -19.03 -10.64 -15.44
N LYS A 54 -19.92 -10.61 -16.44
CA LYS A 54 -19.76 -11.40 -17.68
C LYS A 54 -18.39 -11.17 -18.34
N ARG A 55 -17.93 -9.90 -18.41
CA ARG A 55 -16.65 -9.52 -19.03
C ARG A 55 -15.40 -10.00 -18.27
N MET A 56 -15.54 -10.34 -17.00
CA MET A 56 -14.41 -10.77 -16.16
C MET A 56 -14.46 -12.27 -15.83
N LYS A 57 -15.44 -13.01 -16.34
CA LYS A 57 -15.54 -14.45 -16.10
C LYS A 57 -14.36 -15.24 -16.63
N GLU A 58 -13.68 -14.76 -17.67
CA GLU A 58 -12.47 -15.37 -18.22
C GLU A 58 -11.30 -15.40 -17.22
N TYR A 59 -11.30 -14.49 -16.23
CA TYR A 59 -10.28 -14.43 -15.17
C TYR A 59 -10.61 -15.32 -13.97
N ASN A 60 -11.78 -15.95 -13.95
CA ASN A 60 -12.15 -16.91 -12.91
C ASN A 60 -11.21 -18.10 -12.99
N ASN A 61 -10.82 -18.65 -11.83
CA ASN A 61 -9.82 -19.72 -11.68
C ASN A 61 -8.36 -19.35 -12.03
N LEU A 62 -8.08 -18.09 -12.40
CA LEU A 62 -6.71 -17.64 -12.67
C LEU A 62 -6.05 -17.03 -11.42
N ILE A 63 -6.83 -16.36 -10.57
CA ILE A 63 -6.32 -15.64 -9.42
C ILE A 63 -6.49 -16.48 -8.16
N ARG A 64 -5.39 -17.16 -7.79
CA ARG A 64 -5.35 -18.00 -6.59
C ARG A 64 -5.15 -17.16 -5.34
N THR A 65 -5.85 -17.50 -4.26
CA THR A 65 -5.72 -16.86 -2.94
C THR A 65 -5.65 -17.89 -1.82
N LYS A 66 -4.95 -17.52 -0.73
CA LYS A 66 -4.90 -18.33 0.51
C LYS A 66 -5.84 -17.77 1.59
N VAL A 67 -6.65 -16.78 1.25
CA VAL A 67 -7.59 -16.16 2.20
C VAL A 67 -8.69 -17.16 2.54
N THR A 68 -8.85 -17.43 3.84
CA THR A 68 -9.89 -18.30 4.40
C THR A 68 -10.93 -17.53 5.22
N GLY A 69 -10.65 -16.26 5.56
CA GLY A 69 -11.56 -15.39 6.31
C GLY A 69 -12.75 -14.90 5.50
N HIS A 70 -13.67 -14.21 6.18
CA HIS A 70 -14.87 -13.67 5.55
C HIS A 70 -14.50 -12.55 4.53
N HIS A 71 -14.77 -12.77 3.25
CA HIS A 71 -14.48 -11.83 2.18
C HIS A 71 -15.41 -10.61 2.24
N LEU A 72 -14.85 -9.42 2.36
CA LEU A 72 -15.57 -8.14 2.44
C LEU A 72 -15.63 -7.44 1.08
N SER A 73 -14.49 -7.29 0.42
CA SER A 73 -14.38 -6.61 -0.87
C SER A 73 -13.09 -6.98 -1.60
N THR A 74 -13.07 -6.70 -2.90
CA THR A 74 -11.85 -6.79 -3.71
C THR A 74 -11.57 -5.44 -4.33
N ARG A 75 -10.32 -4.98 -4.26
CA ARG A 75 -9.90 -3.71 -4.88
C ARG A 75 -8.88 -3.99 -5.97
N ILE A 76 -9.09 -3.39 -7.12
CA ILE A 76 -8.12 -3.36 -8.22
C ILE A 76 -7.44 -2.00 -8.16
N VAL A 77 -6.20 -1.97 -7.72
CA VAL A 77 -5.44 -0.75 -7.42
C VAL A 77 -4.36 -0.57 -8.47
N PRO A 78 -4.36 0.55 -9.22
CA PRO A 78 -3.27 0.86 -10.12
C PRO A 78 -2.02 1.23 -9.31
N LYS A 79 -0.92 0.53 -9.56
CA LYS A 79 0.38 0.81 -8.94
C LYS A 79 1.47 0.85 -10.01
N GLY A 80 2.08 2.02 -10.21
CA GLY A 80 3.10 2.18 -11.23
C GLY A 80 2.58 1.75 -12.62
N GLY A 81 3.26 0.82 -13.29
CA GLY A 81 2.88 0.29 -14.61
C GLY A 81 1.96 -0.93 -14.58
N CYS A 82 1.47 -1.37 -13.42
CA CYS A 82 0.64 -2.58 -13.27
C CYS A 82 -0.62 -2.29 -12.44
N TYR A 83 -1.41 -3.33 -12.23
CA TYR A 83 -2.53 -3.34 -11.28
C TYR A 83 -2.28 -4.40 -10.21
N ILE A 84 -2.66 -4.09 -8.98
CA ILE A 84 -2.61 -5.02 -7.85
C ILE A 84 -4.05 -5.33 -7.46
N ILE A 85 -4.33 -6.61 -7.22
CA ILE A 85 -5.61 -7.06 -6.69
C ILE A 85 -5.43 -7.25 -5.19
N GLU A 86 -6.17 -6.45 -4.42
CA GLU A 86 -6.20 -6.52 -2.96
C GLU A 86 -7.52 -7.18 -2.54
N ILE A 87 -7.41 -8.24 -1.76
CA ILE A 87 -8.57 -8.91 -1.16
C ILE A 87 -8.70 -8.44 0.28
N VAL A 88 -9.80 -7.77 0.58
CA VAL A 88 -10.15 -7.32 1.93
C VAL A 88 -11.03 -8.38 2.58
N TYR A 89 -10.62 -8.88 3.72
CA TYR A 89 -11.32 -9.93 4.45
C TYR A 89 -11.24 -9.73 5.96
N ASP A 90 -12.17 -10.30 6.68
CA ASP A 90 -12.16 -10.38 8.12
C ASP A 90 -11.63 -11.75 8.54
N ASP A 91 -10.59 -11.77 9.36
CA ASP A 91 -9.94 -13.02 9.82
C ASP A 91 -10.60 -13.59 11.09
N GLU A 92 -11.57 -12.87 11.70
CA GLU A 92 -12.26 -13.23 12.96
C GLU A 92 -11.34 -13.68 14.10
N LYS A 93 -10.07 -13.87 13.81
CA LYS A 93 -9.04 -14.23 14.78
C LYS A 93 -8.63 -13.00 15.59
N GLN A 94 -9.32 -12.80 16.71
CA GLN A 94 -8.83 -11.85 17.71
C GLN A 94 -7.48 -12.38 18.26
N ARG A 95 -6.39 -11.81 17.76
CA ARG A 95 -5.08 -12.00 18.37
C ARG A 95 -5.05 -11.18 19.65
N LYS A 96 -5.52 -11.75 20.75
CA LYS A 96 -5.34 -11.18 22.08
C LYS A 96 -3.89 -11.39 22.51
N ASN A 97 -3.00 -10.52 22.07
CA ASN A 97 -1.70 -10.39 22.71
C ASN A 97 -1.87 -9.38 23.85
N GLU A 98 -1.96 -9.86 25.08
CA GLU A 98 -1.90 -9.01 26.27
C GLU A 98 -0.44 -8.60 26.49
N LEU A 99 -0.01 -7.57 25.74
CA LEU A 99 1.32 -7.01 25.87
C LEU A 99 1.37 -5.97 26.99
N ASP A 100 2.48 -5.91 27.70
CA ASP A 100 2.69 -4.95 28.77
C ASP A 100 2.90 -3.54 28.21
N ARG A 101 1.96 -2.64 28.46
CA ARG A 101 1.98 -1.25 27.98
C ARG A 101 3.08 -0.41 28.62
N ASN A 102 3.64 -0.80 29.76
CA ASN A 102 4.74 -0.13 30.43
C ASN A 102 6.10 -0.48 29.78
N ARG A 103 6.16 -1.55 29.00
CA ARG A 103 7.31 -1.89 28.18
C ARG A 103 7.21 -1.12 26.87
N ILE A 104 8.13 -0.19 26.70
CA ILE A 104 8.10 0.80 25.63
C ILE A 104 9.34 0.60 24.73
N ALA A 105 9.12 0.63 23.44
CA ALA A 105 10.20 0.81 22.47
C ALA A 105 9.98 2.11 21.67
N SER A 106 11.07 2.81 21.39
CA SER A 106 11.06 4.02 20.55
C SER A 106 11.84 3.78 19.28
N ILE A 107 11.32 4.30 18.16
CA ILE A 107 11.86 4.14 16.82
C ILE A 107 12.21 5.50 16.23
N ASP A 108 13.44 5.62 15.75
CA ASP A 108 13.87 6.71 14.87
C ASP A 108 14.07 6.18 13.44
N LEU A 109 13.52 6.88 12.45
CA LEU A 109 13.57 6.52 11.04
C LEU A 109 14.61 7.37 10.31
N GLY A 110 15.55 6.70 9.66
CA GLY A 110 16.61 7.36 8.90
C GLY A 110 16.85 6.71 7.53
N VAL A 111 17.75 7.32 6.75
CA VAL A 111 18.08 6.84 5.40
C VAL A 111 19.21 5.81 5.41
N ASN A 112 20.23 6.01 6.22
CA ASN A 112 21.40 5.12 6.35
C ASN A 112 21.11 4.00 7.37
N ASN A 113 20.64 4.39 8.53
CA ASN A 113 20.02 3.53 9.53
C ASN A 113 18.54 3.67 9.32
N PHE A 114 17.93 2.70 8.61
CA PHE A 114 16.51 2.77 8.26
C PHE A 114 15.63 2.82 9.49
N VAL A 115 15.98 2.05 10.51
CA VAL A 115 15.36 2.07 11.83
C VAL A 115 16.47 2.02 12.87
N THR A 116 16.41 2.91 13.84
CA THR A 116 17.13 2.77 15.12
C THR A 116 16.07 2.60 16.20
N MET A 117 16.11 1.50 16.94
CA MET A 117 15.14 1.19 17.98
C MET A 117 15.83 1.04 19.32
N VAL A 118 15.31 1.71 20.33
CA VAL A 118 15.72 1.61 21.73
C VAL A 118 14.52 1.18 22.57
N ASN A 119 14.77 0.66 23.77
CA ASN A 119 13.72 0.16 24.65
C ASN A 119 14.03 0.46 26.12
N ASN A 120 13.01 0.38 26.97
CA ASN A 120 13.13 0.58 28.42
C ASN A 120 13.25 -0.73 29.23
N ILE A 121 13.45 -1.87 28.55
CA ILE A 121 13.51 -3.19 29.18
C ILE A 121 14.95 -3.70 29.40
N GLY A 122 15.96 -2.89 29.10
CA GLY A 122 17.38 -3.24 29.25
C GLY A 122 17.96 -4.07 28.12
N GLU A 123 17.21 -4.31 27.03
CA GLU A 123 17.73 -4.98 25.84
C GLU A 123 18.58 -4.05 24.98
N SER A 124 19.53 -4.61 24.25
CA SER A 124 20.42 -3.85 23.36
C SER A 124 19.63 -3.10 22.29
N SER A 125 20.11 -1.89 21.95
CA SER A 125 19.59 -1.11 20.85
C SER A 125 19.72 -1.84 19.52
N ILE A 126 18.76 -1.65 18.62
CA ILE A 126 18.68 -2.36 17.35
C ILE A 126 18.77 -1.36 16.21
N VAL A 127 19.56 -1.70 15.19
CA VAL A 127 19.67 -0.91 13.97
C VAL A 127 19.34 -1.77 12.75
N ILE A 128 18.33 -1.35 11.97
CA ILE A 128 18.05 -1.92 10.66
C ILE A 128 18.74 -1.06 9.60
N ASN A 129 19.70 -1.65 8.88
CA ASN A 129 20.53 -0.93 7.92
C ASN A 129 19.76 -0.60 6.63
N GLY A 130 19.70 0.67 6.26
CA GLY A 130 19.07 1.19 5.04
C GLY A 130 20.01 1.33 3.83
N LYS A 131 21.33 1.11 4.00
CA LYS A 131 22.32 1.34 2.93
C LYS A 131 22.05 0.53 1.66
N GLY A 132 21.55 -0.71 1.78
CA GLY A 132 21.19 -1.56 0.65
C GLY A 132 20.07 -0.95 -0.21
N ILE A 133 19.02 -0.44 0.41
CA ILE A 133 17.92 0.24 -0.27
C ILE A 133 18.36 1.56 -0.88
N LYS A 134 19.18 2.33 -0.16
CA LYS A 134 19.78 3.57 -0.67
C LYS A 134 20.62 3.32 -1.92
N SER A 135 21.50 2.33 -1.88
CA SER A 135 22.34 1.92 -3.01
C SER A 135 21.50 1.49 -4.22
N TYR A 136 20.46 0.67 -3.99
CA TYR A 136 19.55 0.26 -5.06
C TYR A 136 18.78 1.45 -5.68
N ASN A 137 18.39 2.43 -4.88
CA ASN A 137 17.75 3.64 -5.36
C ASN A 137 18.70 4.50 -6.22
N GLN A 138 19.96 4.61 -5.83
CA GLN A 138 20.99 5.28 -6.63
C GLN A 138 21.25 4.56 -7.96
N TYR A 139 21.33 3.22 -7.94
CA TYR A 139 21.44 2.42 -9.17
C TYR A 139 20.26 2.68 -10.11
N TRP A 140 19.04 2.66 -9.59
CA TRP A 140 17.83 2.96 -10.38
C TRP A 140 17.89 4.35 -10.99
N ASN A 141 18.24 5.38 -10.21
CA ASN A 141 18.37 6.75 -10.70
C ASN A 141 19.35 6.85 -11.89
N LYS A 142 20.53 6.26 -11.76
CA LYS A 142 21.56 6.25 -12.83
C LYS A 142 21.04 5.52 -14.08
N LYS A 143 20.42 4.34 -13.92
CA LYS A 143 19.90 3.56 -15.04
C LYS A 143 18.77 4.27 -15.78
N VAL A 144 17.80 4.84 -15.05
CA VAL A 144 16.67 5.54 -15.68
C VAL A 144 17.13 6.83 -16.34
N SER A 145 18.07 7.57 -15.74
CA SER A 145 18.65 8.78 -16.35
C SER A 145 19.33 8.46 -17.69
N ASN A 146 20.17 7.42 -17.74
CA ASN A 146 20.82 6.97 -18.98
C ASN A 146 19.81 6.55 -20.05
N LEU A 147 18.83 5.70 -19.68
CA LEU A 147 17.79 5.26 -20.61
C LEU A 147 16.94 6.43 -21.14
N ARG A 148 16.69 7.43 -20.30
CA ARG A 148 15.96 8.64 -20.71
C ARG A 148 16.76 9.46 -21.72
N SER A 149 18.06 9.64 -21.49
CA SER A 149 18.95 10.32 -22.45
C SER A 149 18.93 9.62 -23.80
N ILE A 150 19.10 8.31 -23.84
CA ILE A 150 19.05 7.52 -25.08
C ILE A 150 17.68 7.64 -25.77
N ALA A 151 16.58 7.49 -25.01
CA ALA A 151 15.23 7.55 -25.57
C ALA A 151 14.90 8.92 -26.17
N LYS A 152 15.38 10.01 -25.57
CA LYS A 152 15.24 11.36 -26.12
C LYS A 152 15.97 11.52 -27.46
N THR A 153 17.20 11.02 -27.52
CA THR A 153 18.01 11.13 -28.74
C THR A 153 17.45 10.27 -29.89
N VAL A 154 17.00 9.04 -29.59
CA VAL A 154 16.58 8.09 -30.63
C VAL A 154 15.12 8.28 -31.03
N ASN A 155 14.21 8.49 -30.09
CA ASN A 155 12.76 8.47 -30.33
C ASN A 155 12.03 9.75 -29.91
N GLY A 156 12.72 10.75 -29.37
CA GLY A 156 12.11 11.95 -28.80
C GLY A 156 11.23 11.67 -27.55
N SER A 157 11.32 10.47 -26.97
CA SER A 157 10.46 10.02 -25.87
C SER A 157 11.11 10.23 -24.52
N ASP A 158 10.34 10.75 -23.56
CA ASP A 158 10.79 10.89 -22.17
C ASP A 158 10.67 9.63 -21.33
N TRP A 159 9.90 8.63 -21.80
CA TRP A 159 9.61 7.42 -21.05
C TRP A 159 9.44 6.18 -21.92
N THR A 160 10.04 5.08 -21.53
CA THR A 160 9.97 3.80 -22.25
C THR A 160 9.40 2.67 -21.37
N LYS A 161 8.94 1.59 -22.03
CA LYS A 161 8.50 0.37 -21.31
C LYS A 161 9.60 -0.21 -20.43
N GLN A 162 10.87 -0.10 -20.84
CA GLN A 162 12.02 -0.56 -20.06
C GLN A 162 12.19 0.25 -18.78
N MET A 163 12.08 1.60 -18.84
CA MET A 163 12.11 2.46 -17.65
C MET A 163 10.93 2.14 -16.72
N GLN A 164 9.75 1.89 -17.27
CA GLN A 164 8.58 1.48 -16.49
C GLN A 164 8.83 0.15 -15.75
N SER A 165 9.40 -0.84 -16.44
CA SER A 165 9.74 -2.14 -15.83
C SER A 165 10.75 -2.00 -14.68
N LEU A 166 11.81 -1.19 -14.87
CA LEU A 166 12.79 -0.90 -13.83
C LEU A 166 12.16 -0.18 -12.63
N THR A 167 11.24 0.75 -12.89
CA THR A 167 10.52 1.50 -11.85
C THR A 167 9.62 0.58 -11.04
N ASN A 168 8.91 -0.34 -11.69
CA ASN A 168 8.11 -1.34 -11.01
C ASN A 168 8.97 -2.26 -10.13
N LYS A 169 10.11 -2.76 -10.65
CA LYS A 169 11.04 -3.59 -9.88
C LYS A 169 11.56 -2.84 -8.64
N ARG A 170 11.93 -1.55 -8.81
CA ARG A 170 12.34 -0.72 -7.69
C ARG A 170 11.24 -0.59 -6.64
N TYR A 171 10.03 -0.26 -7.09
CA TYR A 171 8.88 -0.10 -6.22
C TYR A 171 8.65 -1.35 -5.36
N PHE A 172 8.53 -2.53 -5.98
CA PHE A 172 8.28 -3.79 -5.26
C PHE A 172 9.43 -4.18 -4.33
N LYS A 173 10.69 -3.92 -4.72
CA LYS A 173 11.84 -4.20 -3.86
C LYS A 173 11.84 -3.32 -2.61
N MET A 174 11.50 -2.04 -2.75
CA MET A 174 11.39 -1.13 -1.60
C MET A 174 10.20 -1.52 -0.71
N GLU A 175 9.04 -1.80 -1.29
CA GLU A 175 7.85 -2.25 -0.55
C GLU A 175 8.13 -3.53 0.24
N TYR A 176 8.77 -4.52 -0.39
CA TYR A 176 9.18 -5.76 0.28
C TYR A 176 10.10 -5.50 1.47
N PHE A 177 11.11 -4.63 1.31
CA PHE A 177 12.01 -4.27 2.40
C PHE A 177 11.26 -3.62 3.58
N MET A 178 10.35 -2.67 3.29
CA MET A 178 9.53 -2.01 4.31
C MET A 178 8.67 -3.02 5.09
N HIS A 179 8.03 -3.95 4.37
CA HIS A 179 7.23 -5.00 5.00
C HIS A 179 8.07 -5.97 5.83
N CYS A 180 9.26 -6.34 5.38
CA CYS A 180 10.16 -7.18 6.17
C CYS A 180 10.63 -6.47 7.44
N ALA A 181 10.99 -5.19 7.35
CA ALA A 181 11.42 -4.40 8.49
C ALA A 181 10.30 -4.23 9.52
N SER A 182 9.10 -3.83 9.10
CA SER A 182 7.95 -3.66 9.99
C SER A 182 7.54 -4.98 10.65
N LYS A 183 7.49 -6.07 9.87
CA LYS A 183 7.20 -7.41 10.43
C LYS A 183 8.22 -7.81 11.48
N TRP A 184 9.51 -7.55 11.23
CA TRP A 184 10.57 -7.87 12.16
C TRP A 184 10.42 -7.09 13.47
N ILE A 185 10.16 -5.76 13.39
CA ILE A 185 9.93 -4.90 14.55
C ILE A 185 8.76 -5.39 15.39
N VAL A 186 7.60 -5.63 14.74
CA VAL A 186 6.41 -6.13 15.44
C VAL A 186 6.69 -7.49 16.11
N SER A 187 7.37 -8.40 15.40
CA SER A 187 7.73 -9.71 15.95
C SER A 187 8.67 -9.59 17.16
N TYR A 188 9.61 -8.65 17.10
CA TYR A 188 10.49 -8.35 18.23
C TYR A 188 9.71 -7.82 19.43
N CYS A 189 8.83 -6.84 19.22
CA CYS A 189 7.98 -6.29 20.29
C CYS A 189 7.11 -7.38 20.95
N VAL A 190 6.49 -8.23 20.15
CA VAL A 190 5.69 -9.36 20.67
C VAL A 190 6.55 -10.33 21.47
N LYS A 191 7.73 -10.72 20.95
CA LYS A 191 8.65 -11.63 21.63
C LYS A 191 9.11 -11.11 22.99
N HIS A 192 9.33 -9.80 23.12
CA HIS A 192 9.82 -9.15 24.34
C HIS A 192 8.70 -8.55 25.20
N ASN A 193 7.43 -8.85 24.87
CA ASN A 193 6.24 -8.35 25.60
C ASN A 193 6.17 -6.81 25.65
N ILE A 194 6.61 -6.13 24.59
CA ILE A 194 6.57 -4.66 24.45
C ILE A 194 5.20 -4.28 23.92
N GLY A 195 4.41 -3.55 24.74
CA GLY A 195 3.03 -3.18 24.39
C GLY A 195 2.89 -1.76 23.83
N THR A 196 3.93 -0.91 23.94
CA THR A 196 3.90 0.47 23.44
C THR A 196 5.07 0.70 22.51
N LEU A 197 4.77 1.23 21.31
CA LEU A 197 5.75 1.64 20.31
C LEU A 197 5.57 3.15 20.01
N VAL A 198 6.67 3.93 20.12
CA VAL A 198 6.71 5.38 19.95
C VAL A 198 7.62 5.76 18.80
#